data_f48380171de03ee0e11b2690ce72a0ad
#
_entry.id   f48380171de03ee0e11b2690ce72a0ad
#
_cell.length_a   1.000
_cell.length_b   1.000
_cell.length_c   1.000
_cell.angle_alpha   90.00
_cell.angle_beta   90.00
_cell.angle_gamma   90.00
#
_symmetry.space_group_name_H-M   'P 1'
#
loop_
_entity.id
_entity.type
_entity.pdbx_description
1 polymer ?
#
loop_
_entity_poly.entity_id
_entity_poly.type
_entity_poly.pdbx_seq_one_letter_code
_entity_poly.pdbx_strand_id
1 'polypeptide(L)'
;RQFCKMIREAGIEAQAERVEPVQVTEPIEYTHNGTVISAFPHDGFKITCTSSDQGGRFTQFFSVELTPETWESEIAQARTFCFYEEIEYLIKNGLIRGGSLENAIVIRDDAVLTAEPMRYREEFVRHKILDIIGDLSLVGAPLRGHIVAVKPGHAANCGLARRILQQARRPLVAAQSFSPPGDKPVKPVSIPVKQP
;
A
#
# COMPACT_ATOMS: atom_id res chain seq x y z
N ARG A 1 9.47 -14.46 -7.47
CA ARG A 1 10.25 -15.57 -6.82
C ARG A 1 11.54 -15.87 -7.59
N GLN A 2 11.51 -16.02 -8.92
CA GLN A 2 12.71 -16.30 -9.71
C GLN A 2 13.74 -15.17 -9.59
N PHE A 3 13.34 -13.90 -9.72
CA PHE A 3 14.24 -12.74 -9.58
C PHE A 3 14.87 -12.67 -8.19
N CYS A 4 14.12 -12.87 -7.11
CA CYS A 4 14.68 -12.90 -5.75
C CYS A 4 15.72 -14.01 -5.58
N LYS A 5 15.47 -15.18 -6.17
CA LYS A 5 16.43 -16.29 -6.18
C LYS A 5 17.70 -15.91 -6.93
N MET A 6 17.57 -15.38 -8.15
CA MET A 6 18.72 -14.95 -8.97
C MET A 6 19.56 -13.86 -8.28
N ILE A 7 18.92 -12.88 -7.64
CA ILE A 7 19.61 -11.82 -6.89
C ILE A 7 20.39 -12.43 -5.72
N ARG A 8 19.80 -13.36 -4.98
CA ARG A 8 20.50 -14.06 -3.88
C ARG A 8 21.68 -14.92 -4.37
N GLU A 9 21.49 -15.61 -5.48
CA GLU A 9 22.55 -16.42 -6.09
C GLU A 9 23.72 -15.56 -6.61
N ALA A 10 23.40 -14.38 -7.13
CA ALA A 10 24.42 -13.39 -7.54
C ALA A 10 25.17 -12.76 -6.35
N GLY A 11 24.55 -12.76 -5.16
CA GLY A 11 25.06 -12.15 -3.95
C GLY A 11 24.64 -10.68 -3.81
N ILE A 12 24.68 -10.19 -2.57
CA ILE A 12 24.41 -8.80 -2.22
C ILE A 12 25.61 -8.28 -1.44
N GLU A 13 26.26 -7.22 -1.94
CA GLU A 13 27.35 -6.56 -1.27
C GLU A 13 26.88 -5.28 -0.59
N ALA A 14 27.17 -5.14 0.70
CA ALA A 14 26.87 -3.94 1.44
C ALA A 14 27.84 -2.83 1.05
N GLN A 15 27.32 -1.70 0.58
CA GLN A 15 28.12 -0.52 0.26
C GLN A 15 28.57 0.21 1.52
N ALA A 16 29.72 0.90 1.44
CA ALA A 16 30.26 1.67 2.56
C ALA A 16 29.37 2.90 2.90
N GLU A 17 28.74 3.48 1.89
CA GLU A 17 27.85 4.61 2.07
C GLU A 17 26.49 4.15 2.58
N ARG A 18 26.00 4.84 3.60
CA ARG A 18 24.67 4.60 4.19
C ARG A 18 23.67 5.61 3.66
N VAL A 19 22.54 5.13 3.20
CA VAL A 19 21.38 5.99 2.90
C VAL A 19 20.51 6.07 4.15
N GLU A 20 20.36 7.29 4.69
CA GLU A 20 19.49 7.51 5.84
C GLU A 20 18.02 7.29 5.45
N PRO A 21 17.27 6.52 6.23
CA PRO A 21 15.83 6.32 5.97
C PRO A 21 15.05 7.63 6.09
N VAL A 22 14.08 7.79 5.21
CA VAL A 22 13.05 8.82 5.37
C VAL A 22 12.05 8.34 6.41
N GLN A 23 11.97 9.08 7.52
CA GLN A 23 11.05 8.79 8.63
C GLN A 23 9.77 9.61 8.49
N VAL A 24 8.61 8.97 8.54
CA VAL A 24 7.33 9.66 8.75
C VAL A 24 7.28 10.13 10.20
N THR A 25 7.27 11.43 10.43
CA THR A 25 7.34 12.04 11.78
C THR A 25 6.00 12.54 12.31
N GLU A 26 5.06 12.82 11.42
CA GLU A 26 3.69 13.24 11.73
C GLU A 26 2.71 12.59 10.74
N PRO A 27 1.43 12.43 11.07
CA PRO A 27 0.45 11.88 10.15
C PRO A 27 0.34 12.69 8.86
N ILE A 28 0.33 12.01 7.73
CA ILE A 28 0.12 12.57 6.40
C ILE A 28 -1.07 11.87 5.78
N GLU A 29 -1.99 12.62 5.20
CA GLU A 29 -3.11 12.08 4.43
C GLU A 29 -3.07 12.61 3.00
N TYR A 30 -3.41 11.75 2.06
CA TYR A 30 -3.62 12.10 0.67
C TYR A 30 -4.86 11.40 0.11
N THR A 31 -5.73 12.17 -0.53
CA THR A 31 -6.95 11.66 -1.17
C THR A 31 -6.94 11.97 -2.66
N HIS A 32 -7.37 11.02 -3.47
CA HIS A 32 -7.48 11.18 -4.91
C HIS A 32 -8.50 10.19 -5.50
N ASN A 33 -9.52 10.71 -6.19
CA ASN A 33 -10.53 9.89 -6.90
C ASN A 33 -11.11 8.72 -6.07
N GLY A 34 -11.51 9.00 -4.83
CA GLY A 34 -12.09 7.99 -3.92
C GLY A 34 -11.06 7.07 -3.24
N THR A 35 -9.78 7.23 -3.53
CA THR A 35 -8.68 6.63 -2.76
C THR A 35 -8.41 7.48 -1.53
N VAL A 36 -8.23 6.84 -0.38
CA VAL A 36 -7.66 7.44 0.82
C VAL A 36 -6.37 6.68 1.16
N ILE A 37 -5.27 7.40 1.24
CA ILE A 37 -3.97 6.82 1.62
C ILE A 37 -3.30 7.74 2.63
N SER A 38 -2.85 7.17 3.75
CA SER A 38 -2.26 7.91 4.85
C SER A 38 -0.96 7.26 5.30
N ALA A 39 -0.04 8.05 5.83
CA ALA A 39 1.18 7.59 6.46
C ALA A 39 1.23 8.07 7.91
N PHE A 40 1.63 7.19 8.82
CA PHE A 40 1.76 7.46 10.25
C PHE A 40 3.18 7.14 10.72
N PRO A 41 3.66 7.78 11.80
CA PRO A 41 4.92 7.40 12.44
C PRO A 41 4.94 5.92 12.81
N HIS A 42 6.04 5.25 12.49
CA HIS A 42 6.29 3.84 12.82
C HIS A 42 7.78 3.54 12.65
N ASP A 43 8.35 2.69 13.52
CA ASP A 43 9.80 2.42 13.51
C ASP A 43 10.26 1.53 12.36
N GLY A 44 9.38 0.68 11.84
CA GLY A 44 9.59 -0.16 10.67
C GLY A 44 8.89 0.39 9.42
N PHE A 45 8.67 -0.48 8.43
CA PHE A 45 7.85 -0.17 7.27
C PHE A 45 6.64 -1.12 7.23
N LYS A 46 5.49 -0.61 7.61
CA LYS A 46 4.24 -1.36 7.70
C LYS A 46 3.23 -0.86 6.66
N ILE A 47 2.50 -1.78 6.06
CA ILE A 47 1.41 -1.44 5.14
C ILE A 47 0.15 -2.17 5.55
N THR A 48 -0.94 -1.43 5.71
CA THR A 48 -2.30 -1.93 5.89
C THR A 48 -3.13 -1.47 4.71
N CYS A 49 -3.73 -2.39 3.98
CA CYS A 49 -4.44 -2.09 2.76
C CYS A 49 -5.81 -2.75 2.73
N THR A 50 -6.81 -2.00 2.29
CA THR A 50 -8.12 -2.50 1.85
C THR A 50 -8.26 -2.26 0.36
N SER A 51 -8.42 -3.33 -0.41
CA SER A 51 -8.69 -3.29 -1.84
C SER A 51 -10.13 -3.73 -2.10
N SER A 52 -10.85 -2.93 -2.85
CA SER A 52 -12.23 -3.22 -3.25
C SER A 52 -12.46 -2.67 -4.65
N ASP A 53 -13.21 -3.38 -5.47
CA ASP A 53 -13.65 -2.84 -6.76
C ASP A 53 -14.91 -1.99 -6.62
N GLN A 54 -15.23 -1.22 -7.68
CA GLN A 54 -16.41 -0.35 -7.68
C GLN A 54 -17.72 -1.15 -7.79
N GLY A 55 -17.66 -2.35 -8.39
CA GLY A 55 -18.81 -3.24 -8.55
C GLY A 55 -19.11 -4.08 -7.31
N GLY A 56 -18.26 -4.05 -6.27
CA GLY A 56 -18.41 -4.84 -5.06
C GLY A 56 -18.14 -6.33 -5.24
N ARG A 57 -17.54 -6.75 -6.35
CA ARG A 57 -17.21 -8.15 -6.66
C ARG A 57 -16.23 -8.74 -5.65
N PHE A 58 -15.36 -7.91 -5.08
CA PHE A 58 -14.50 -8.30 -3.97
C PHE A 58 -14.21 -7.13 -3.03
N THR A 59 -13.93 -7.48 -1.78
CA THR A 59 -13.26 -6.62 -0.80
C THR A 59 -12.27 -7.48 -0.04
N GLN A 60 -10.99 -7.10 -0.10
CA GLN A 60 -9.90 -7.81 0.57
C GLN A 60 -9.13 -6.85 1.47
N PHE A 61 -8.70 -7.35 2.61
CA PHE A 61 -7.89 -6.64 3.59
C PHE A 61 -6.62 -7.44 3.87
N PHE A 62 -5.47 -6.73 3.96
CA PHE A 62 -4.23 -7.32 4.40
C PHE A 62 -3.36 -6.28 5.10
N SER A 63 -2.61 -6.73 6.11
CA SER A 63 -1.65 -5.90 6.83
C SER A 63 -0.35 -6.67 6.99
N VAL A 64 0.78 -6.02 6.71
CA VAL A 64 2.10 -6.64 6.75
C VAL A 64 3.14 -5.65 7.26
N GLU A 65 4.00 -6.12 8.16
CA GLU A 65 5.28 -5.48 8.44
C GLU A 65 6.28 -5.96 7.39
N LEU A 66 6.89 -5.03 6.66
CA LEU A 66 7.73 -5.38 5.52
C LEU A 66 9.16 -5.65 5.97
N THR A 67 9.56 -6.90 5.87
CA THR A 67 10.93 -7.39 6.04
C THR A 67 11.33 -8.19 4.78
N PRO A 68 12.62 -8.55 4.60
CA PRO A 68 13.01 -9.44 3.50
C PRO A 68 12.22 -10.76 3.49
N GLU A 69 11.92 -11.31 4.66
CA GLU A 69 11.20 -12.58 4.83
C GLU A 69 9.72 -12.43 4.45
N THR A 70 9.04 -11.39 4.99
CA THR A 70 7.63 -11.14 4.69
C THR A 70 7.42 -10.67 3.25
N TRP A 71 8.40 -9.96 2.68
CA TRP A 71 8.39 -9.66 1.25
C TRP A 71 8.29 -10.92 0.40
N GLU A 72 9.15 -11.90 0.65
CA GLU A 72 9.19 -13.14 -0.14
C GLU A 72 7.99 -14.04 0.10
N SER A 73 7.57 -14.20 1.36
CA SER A 73 6.49 -15.11 1.72
C SER A 73 5.11 -14.55 1.41
N GLU A 74 4.93 -13.24 1.59
CA GLU A 74 3.60 -12.64 1.61
C GLU A 74 3.28 -11.77 0.38
N ILE A 75 4.30 -11.20 -0.29
CA ILE A 75 4.05 -10.15 -1.31
C ILE A 75 4.60 -10.52 -2.69
N ALA A 76 5.84 -11.00 -2.78
CA ALA A 76 6.60 -11.10 -4.03
C ALA A 76 5.97 -11.96 -5.12
N GLN A 77 5.01 -12.80 -4.80
CA GLN A 77 4.35 -13.72 -5.74
C GLN A 77 2.95 -13.26 -6.15
N ALA A 78 2.44 -12.15 -5.59
CA ALA A 78 1.11 -11.63 -5.89
C ALA A 78 1.05 -11.12 -7.34
N ARG A 79 0.23 -11.76 -8.16
CA ARG A 79 0.04 -11.38 -9.57
C ARG A 79 -0.85 -10.15 -9.69
N THR A 80 -0.62 -9.38 -10.75
CA THR A 80 -1.53 -8.32 -11.16
C THR A 80 -2.89 -8.88 -11.56
N PHE A 81 -3.91 -8.03 -11.54
CA PHE A 81 -5.25 -8.39 -11.97
C PHE A 81 -5.87 -7.25 -12.76
N CYS A 82 -6.80 -7.60 -13.62
CA CYS A 82 -7.65 -6.66 -14.37
C CYS A 82 -9.06 -7.22 -14.49
N PHE A 83 -9.99 -6.35 -14.81
CA PHE A 83 -11.34 -6.76 -15.14
C PHE A 83 -11.44 -7.08 -16.63
N TYR A 84 -12.23 -8.10 -16.96
CA TYR A 84 -12.38 -8.55 -18.35
C TYR A 84 -12.85 -7.42 -19.26
N GLU A 85 -13.71 -6.56 -18.77
CA GLU A 85 -14.26 -5.41 -19.49
C GLU A 85 -13.20 -4.36 -19.86
N GLU A 86 -12.09 -4.33 -19.12
CA GLU A 86 -10.97 -3.40 -19.38
C GLU A 86 -9.99 -3.93 -20.41
N ILE A 87 -9.98 -5.25 -20.68
CA ILE A 87 -8.96 -5.90 -21.52
C ILE A 87 -8.98 -5.32 -22.94
N GLU A 88 -10.16 -5.15 -23.54
CA GLU A 88 -10.27 -4.62 -24.90
C GLU A 88 -9.69 -3.20 -25.00
N TYR A 89 -9.98 -2.35 -24.02
CA TYR A 89 -9.41 -1.01 -23.92
C TYR A 89 -7.89 -1.04 -23.75
N LEU A 90 -7.38 -1.91 -22.88
CA LEU A 90 -5.95 -2.04 -22.62
C LEU A 90 -5.19 -2.54 -23.85
N ILE A 91 -5.75 -3.50 -24.60
CA ILE A 91 -5.17 -4.00 -25.86
C ILE A 91 -5.16 -2.90 -26.92
N LYS A 92 -6.28 -2.24 -27.16
CA LYS A 92 -6.41 -1.17 -28.16
C LYS A 92 -5.42 -0.02 -27.94
N ASN A 93 -5.12 0.28 -26.68
CA ASN A 93 -4.19 1.35 -26.32
C ASN A 93 -2.74 0.85 -26.12
N GLY A 94 -2.45 -0.42 -26.40
CA GLY A 94 -1.09 -0.99 -26.30
C GLY A 94 -0.54 -1.03 -24.86
N LEU A 95 -1.42 -1.00 -23.85
CA LEU A 95 -1.06 -0.98 -22.43
C LEU A 95 -0.74 -2.37 -21.87
N ILE A 96 -1.23 -3.44 -22.52
CA ILE A 96 -0.91 -4.83 -22.16
C ILE A 96 -0.32 -5.57 -23.37
N ARG A 97 1.00 -5.49 -23.55
CA ARG A 97 1.70 -6.21 -24.64
C ARG A 97 2.14 -7.61 -24.25
N GLY A 98 2.33 -7.89 -22.96
CA GLY A 98 2.82 -9.16 -22.43
C GLY A 98 1.88 -9.81 -21.42
N GLY A 99 0.62 -9.35 -21.33
CA GLY A 99 -0.38 -9.92 -20.42
C GLY A 99 -0.87 -11.29 -20.90
N SER A 100 -0.88 -12.26 -19.99
CA SER A 100 -1.45 -13.60 -20.20
C SER A 100 -2.04 -14.11 -18.88
N LEU A 101 -2.86 -15.15 -18.95
CA LEU A 101 -3.39 -15.82 -17.75
C LEU A 101 -2.30 -16.52 -16.91
N GLU A 102 -1.08 -16.59 -17.39
CA GLU A 102 0.08 -17.11 -16.63
C GLU A 102 0.64 -16.05 -15.66
N ASN A 103 0.56 -14.76 -16.04
CA ASN A 103 1.17 -13.67 -15.28
C ASN A 103 0.18 -12.65 -14.71
N ALA A 104 -1.10 -12.74 -15.10
CA ALA A 104 -2.17 -11.86 -14.64
C ALA A 104 -3.43 -12.66 -14.30
N ILE A 105 -4.25 -12.13 -13.42
CA ILE A 105 -5.54 -12.67 -13.04
C ILE A 105 -6.62 -11.80 -13.71
N VAL A 106 -7.59 -12.45 -14.36
CA VAL A 106 -8.71 -11.74 -14.99
C VAL A 106 -9.98 -12.00 -14.19
N ILE A 107 -10.67 -10.95 -13.80
CA ILE A 107 -11.96 -11.02 -13.11
C ILE A 107 -13.06 -10.77 -14.16
N ARG A 108 -13.96 -11.74 -14.33
CA ARG A 108 -15.11 -11.64 -15.21
C ARG A 108 -16.37 -12.02 -14.45
N ASP A 109 -17.29 -11.10 -14.33
CA ASP A 109 -18.48 -11.26 -13.48
C ASP A 109 -18.04 -11.69 -12.06
N ASP A 110 -18.53 -12.84 -11.57
CA ASP A 110 -18.14 -13.42 -10.28
C ASP A 110 -17.01 -14.46 -10.40
N ALA A 111 -16.43 -14.63 -11.60
CA ALA A 111 -15.42 -15.64 -11.88
C ALA A 111 -14.01 -15.05 -11.88
N VAL A 112 -13.06 -15.83 -11.36
CA VAL A 112 -11.62 -15.53 -11.44
C VAL A 112 -11.00 -16.45 -12.49
N LEU A 113 -10.47 -15.85 -13.56
CA LEU A 113 -9.83 -16.55 -14.66
C LEU A 113 -8.31 -16.45 -14.51
N THR A 114 -7.65 -17.59 -14.43
CA THR A 114 -6.19 -17.69 -14.26
C THR A 114 -5.72 -19.05 -14.75
N ALA A 115 -4.49 -19.14 -15.27
CA ALA A 115 -3.89 -20.41 -15.70
C ALA A 115 -3.50 -21.31 -14.52
N GLU A 116 -3.20 -20.73 -13.35
CA GLU A 116 -2.82 -21.44 -12.12
C GLU A 116 -3.77 -21.03 -10.98
N PRO A 117 -3.97 -21.85 -9.95
CA PRO A 117 -4.73 -21.44 -8.76
C PRO A 117 -4.22 -20.14 -8.16
N MET A 118 -5.08 -19.47 -7.39
CA MET A 118 -4.68 -18.30 -6.60
C MET A 118 -3.51 -18.67 -5.69
N ARG A 119 -2.46 -17.83 -5.71
CA ARG A 119 -1.25 -18.05 -4.89
C ARG A 119 -1.47 -17.67 -3.44
N TYR A 120 -2.40 -16.74 -3.21
CA TYR A 120 -2.86 -16.31 -1.90
C TYR A 120 -4.38 -16.15 -1.92
N ARG A 121 -5.02 -16.36 -0.79
CA ARG A 121 -6.46 -16.12 -0.65
C ARG A 121 -6.80 -14.65 -0.93
N GLU A 122 -5.95 -13.72 -0.47
CA GLU A 122 -6.08 -12.29 -0.64
C GLU A 122 -5.08 -11.73 -1.68
N GLU A 123 -4.93 -12.41 -2.84
CA GLU A 123 -3.88 -12.07 -3.82
C GLU A 123 -4.05 -10.66 -4.40
N PHE A 124 -5.27 -10.16 -4.58
CA PHE A 124 -5.53 -8.83 -5.14
C PHE A 124 -5.00 -7.71 -4.24
N VAL A 125 -5.30 -7.76 -2.93
CA VAL A 125 -4.82 -6.73 -2.00
C VAL A 125 -3.32 -6.83 -1.78
N ARG A 126 -2.73 -8.03 -1.85
CA ARG A 126 -1.28 -8.23 -1.76
C ARG A 126 -0.58 -7.62 -2.97
N HIS A 127 -1.16 -7.74 -4.17
CA HIS A 127 -0.66 -7.04 -5.35
C HIS A 127 -0.76 -5.52 -5.19
N LYS A 128 -1.87 -5.00 -4.62
CA LYS A 128 -1.99 -3.57 -4.32
C LYS A 128 -0.94 -3.08 -3.32
N ILE A 129 -0.55 -3.91 -2.36
CA ILE A 129 0.58 -3.61 -1.45
C ILE A 129 1.90 -3.58 -2.23
N LEU A 130 2.11 -4.52 -3.17
CA LEU A 130 3.28 -4.52 -4.06
C LEU A 130 3.35 -3.22 -4.87
N ASP A 131 2.23 -2.75 -5.44
CA ASP A 131 2.14 -1.46 -6.13
C ASP A 131 2.53 -0.29 -5.21
N ILE A 132 2.01 -0.26 -3.97
CA ILE A 132 2.36 0.78 -2.99
C ILE A 132 3.86 0.79 -2.71
N ILE A 133 4.47 -0.38 -2.50
CA ILE A 133 5.92 -0.51 -2.26
C ILE A 133 6.72 0.06 -3.45
N GLY A 134 6.34 -0.33 -4.67
CA GLY A 134 6.97 0.14 -5.90
C GLY A 134 6.86 1.66 -6.07
N ASP A 135 5.67 2.21 -5.90
CA ASP A 135 5.42 3.65 -6.06
C ASP A 135 6.10 4.48 -4.96
N LEU A 136 6.12 4.00 -3.71
CA LEU A 136 6.79 4.68 -2.60
C LEU A 136 8.32 4.59 -2.70
N SER A 137 8.87 3.63 -3.45
CA SER A 137 10.31 3.57 -3.72
C SER A 137 10.84 4.82 -4.45
N LEU A 138 9.96 5.57 -5.13
CA LEU A 138 10.26 6.87 -5.75
C LEU A 138 10.68 7.95 -4.75
N VAL A 139 10.49 7.73 -3.45
CA VAL A 139 11.08 8.57 -2.38
C VAL A 139 12.62 8.56 -2.45
N GLY A 140 13.22 7.49 -3.02
CA GLY A 140 14.65 7.39 -3.27
C GLY A 140 15.49 6.99 -2.04
N ALA A 141 14.85 6.62 -0.94
CA ALA A 141 15.50 6.15 0.29
C ALA A 141 14.60 5.12 0.99
N PRO A 142 15.15 4.28 1.87
CA PRO A 142 14.34 3.42 2.72
C PRO A 142 13.32 4.26 3.51
N LEU A 143 12.08 3.77 3.60
CA LEU A 143 11.00 4.47 4.30
C LEU A 143 10.70 3.80 5.63
N ARG A 144 10.51 4.61 6.68
CA ARG A 144 9.98 4.18 7.96
C ARG A 144 8.65 4.87 8.21
N GLY A 145 7.62 4.08 8.42
CA GLY A 145 6.26 4.58 8.61
C GLY A 145 5.22 3.47 8.42
N HIS A 146 4.02 3.69 8.89
CA HIS A 146 2.87 2.83 8.67
C HIS A 146 1.96 3.44 7.61
N ILE A 147 1.85 2.81 6.46
CA ILE A 147 0.97 3.22 5.37
C ILE A 147 -0.39 2.53 5.55
N VAL A 148 -1.46 3.31 5.54
CA VAL A 148 -2.84 2.81 5.56
C VAL A 148 -3.52 3.27 4.28
N ALA A 149 -4.00 2.33 3.48
CA ALA A 149 -4.56 2.60 2.16
C ALA A 149 -5.94 1.95 1.97
N VAL A 150 -6.89 2.73 1.44
CA VAL A 150 -8.20 2.26 1.03
C VAL A 150 -8.36 2.54 -0.46
N LYS A 151 -8.59 1.48 -1.24
CA LYS A 151 -8.69 1.50 -2.71
C LYS A 151 -7.47 2.19 -3.37
N PRO A 152 -6.23 1.75 -3.08
CA PRO A 152 -5.03 2.40 -3.59
C PRO A 152 -4.91 2.33 -5.11
N GLY A 153 -4.19 3.29 -5.65
CA GLY A 153 -3.82 3.36 -7.06
C GLY A 153 -2.57 4.21 -7.25
N HIS A 154 -1.85 4.02 -8.36
CA HIS A 154 -0.55 4.64 -8.63
C HIS A 154 -0.54 6.16 -8.43
N ALA A 155 -1.57 6.87 -8.91
CA ALA A 155 -1.65 8.33 -8.75
C ALA A 155 -1.70 8.76 -7.28
N ALA A 156 -2.47 8.06 -6.44
CA ALA A 156 -2.57 8.34 -5.03
C ALA A 156 -1.30 7.95 -4.28
N ASN A 157 -0.71 6.80 -4.59
CA ASN A 157 0.54 6.34 -4.01
C ASN A 157 1.68 7.33 -4.29
N CYS A 158 1.83 7.77 -5.54
CA CYS A 158 2.81 8.80 -5.91
C CYS A 158 2.51 10.16 -5.27
N GLY A 159 1.22 10.50 -5.08
CA GLY A 159 0.79 11.70 -4.36
C GLY A 159 1.25 11.67 -2.90
N LEU A 160 1.08 10.54 -2.22
CA LEU A 160 1.59 10.35 -0.86
C LEU A 160 3.12 10.41 -0.81
N ALA A 161 3.84 9.77 -1.75
CA ALA A 161 5.30 9.83 -1.83
C ALA A 161 5.81 11.28 -1.87
N ARG A 162 5.18 12.14 -2.67
CA ARG A 162 5.50 13.59 -2.72
C ARG A 162 5.27 14.28 -1.39
N ARG A 163 4.19 13.95 -0.67
CA ARG A 163 3.90 14.53 0.66
C ARG A 163 4.93 14.09 1.70
N ILE A 164 5.34 12.83 1.68
CA ILE A 164 6.41 12.32 2.55
C ILE A 164 7.71 13.07 2.28
N LEU A 165 8.11 13.25 1.02
CA LEU A 165 9.31 14.03 0.66
C LEU A 165 9.19 15.50 1.10
N GLN A 166 8.01 16.11 1.01
CA GLN A 166 7.80 17.47 1.49
C GLN A 166 7.96 17.56 3.01
N GLN A 167 7.47 16.57 3.77
CA GLN A 167 7.69 16.52 5.22
C GLN A 167 9.18 16.37 5.54
N ALA A 168 9.88 15.44 4.89
CA ALA A 168 11.30 15.18 5.14
C ALA A 168 12.21 16.38 4.83
N ARG A 169 11.81 17.27 3.93
CA ARG A 169 12.56 18.49 3.56
C ARG A 169 12.24 19.69 4.45
N ARG A 170 11.24 19.60 5.33
CA ARG A 170 10.97 20.69 6.29
C ARG A 170 12.12 20.77 7.28
N PRO A 171 12.68 21.98 7.58
CA PRO A 171 13.61 22.14 8.68
C PRO A 171 12.94 21.62 9.95
N LEU A 172 13.67 20.86 10.76
CA LEU A 172 13.20 20.45 12.09
C LEU A 172 12.97 21.74 12.91
N VAL A 173 11.76 22.24 12.91
CA VAL A 173 11.34 23.26 13.88
C VAL A 173 11.36 22.53 15.22
N ALA A 174 12.20 23.02 16.15
CA ALA A 174 12.30 22.48 17.48
C ALA A 174 10.90 22.24 18.03
N ALA A 175 10.64 20.99 18.48
CA ALA A 175 9.34 20.59 18.97
C ALA A 175 8.88 21.57 20.05
N GLN A 176 7.92 22.42 19.70
CA GLN A 176 7.20 23.17 20.71
C GLN A 176 6.48 22.12 21.54
N SER A 177 6.81 22.06 22.82
CA SER A 177 6.19 21.18 23.80
C SER A 177 4.67 21.29 23.65
N PHE A 178 4.04 20.25 23.13
CA PHE A 178 2.59 20.13 23.14
C PHE A 178 2.16 19.94 24.61
N SER A 179 1.66 21.02 25.20
CA SER A 179 0.92 20.91 26.46
C SER A 179 -0.48 20.45 26.08
N PRO A 180 -0.93 19.27 26.55
CA PRO A 180 -2.29 18.84 26.29
C PRO A 180 -3.25 19.89 26.85
N PRO A 181 -4.34 20.23 26.13
CA PRO A 181 -5.37 21.10 26.67
C PRO A 181 -5.89 20.47 27.98
N GLY A 182 -5.84 21.25 29.07
CA GLY A 182 -6.22 20.79 30.39
C GLY A 182 -7.57 20.10 30.39
N ASP A 183 -7.66 19.00 31.13
CA ASP A 183 -8.86 18.19 31.33
C ASP A 183 -10.05 19.06 31.74
N LYS A 184 -10.88 19.43 30.79
CA LYS A 184 -12.24 19.88 31.10
C LYS A 184 -13.07 18.63 31.37
N PRO A 185 -13.70 18.51 32.56
CA PRO A 185 -14.51 17.34 32.86
C PRO A 185 -15.63 17.20 31.82
N VAL A 186 -15.63 16.06 31.12
CA VAL A 186 -16.69 15.69 30.17
C VAL A 186 -17.95 15.47 30.96
N LYS A 187 -18.97 16.31 30.74
CA LYS A 187 -20.30 16.10 31.35
C LYS A 187 -20.89 14.80 30.77
N PRO A 188 -21.41 13.90 31.60
CA PRO A 188 -22.02 12.67 31.11
C PRO A 188 -23.24 13.01 30.22
N VAL A 189 -23.26 12.46 29.02
CA VAL A 189 -24.39 12.53 28.10
C VAL A 189 -25.43 11.51 28.59
N SER A 190 -26.56 11.96 29.09
CA SER A 190 -27.70 11.10 29.41
C SER A 190 -28.38 10.66 28.11
N ILE A 191 -28.31 9.36 27.79
CA ILE A 191 -29.05 8.76 26.70
C ILE A 191 -30.48 8.47 27.20
N PRO A 192 -31.52 9.01 26.57
CA PRO A 192 -32.90 8.69 26.98
C PRO A 192 -33.22 7.22 26.61
N VAL A 193 -33.43 6.39 27.61
CA VAL A 193 -33.95 5.02 27.45
C VAL A 193 -35.44 5.13 27.12
N LYS A 194 -35.85 4.75 25.89
CA LYS A 194 -37.27 4.54 25.58
C LYS A 194 -37.72 3.30 26.34
N GLN A 195 -38.65 3.49 27.25
CA GLN A 195 -39.40 2.39 27.88
C GLN A 195 -40.35 1.76 26.86
N PRO A 196 -40.63 0.45 26.99
CA PRO A 196 -41.44 -0.35 26.08
C PRO A 196 -42.92 0.09 25.98
#